data_be71293da9843d7e3f91b930d1f69aae
#
_entry.id   be71293da9843d7e3f91b930d1f69aae
#
_cell.length_a   1.000
_cell.length_b   1.000
_cell.length_c   1.000
_cell.angle_alpha   90.00
_cell.angle_beta   90.00
_cell.angle_gamma   90.00
#
_symmetry.space_group_name_H-M   'P 1'
#
loop_
_entity.id
_entity.type
_entity.pdbx_description
1 polymer ?
#
loop_
_entity_poly.entity_id
_entity_poly.type
_entity_poly.pdbx_seq_one_letter_code
_entity_poly.pdbx_strand_id
1 'polypeptide(L)'
;EIPSVKETLIDERDQYIALKILESDAEKFVAVIGRGHMDGVIKALKKISKRNLKSDIKNLELIPKKKSYLKYIGYLIPILFFGLVIYGFFDRGVDFTLNIMLMWILVTGITAAIGAAVAFAHPVSIIVAFLVAPITTLHPTLASGWFAGLAELKYRKPTMKDFEDLNHINGFRDLWNNRVTRIILVVAFTNVGGTIGTLYALPYIISLFRGG
;
A
#
# COMPACT_ATOMS: atom_id res chain seq x y z
N GLU A 1 -13.31 19.54 3.29
CA GLU A 1 -12.09 19.52 2.44
C GLU A 1 -10.90 19.95 3.29
N ILE A 2 -9.80 19.18 3.24
CA ILE A 2 -8.55 19.55 3.94
C ILE A 2 -7.77 20.48 3.01
N PRO A 3 -7.60 21.78 3.34
CA PRO A 3 -7.04 22.78 2.42
C PRO A 3 -5.67 22.39 1.86
N SER A 4 -4.79 21.81 2.68
CA SER A 4 -3.44 21.36 2.26
C SER A 4 -3.46 20.24 1.23
N VAL A 5 -4.47 19.36 1.26
CA VAL A 5 -4.60 18.25 0.31
C VAL A 5 -5.05 18.78 -1.06
N LYS A 6 -6.00 19.72 -1.07
CA LYS A 6 -6.44 20.37 -2.31
C LYS A 6 -5.31 21.14 -2.97
N GLU A 7 -4.55 21.92 -2.19
CA GLU A 7 -3.43 22.71 -2.68
C GLU A 7 -2.37 21.82 -3.35
N THR A 8 -1.93 20.75 -2.67
CA THR A 8 -0.87 19.88 -3.21
C THR A 8 -1.35 18.96 -4.34
N LEU A 9 -2.55 18.38 -4.25
CA LEU A 9 -3.00 17.37 -5.22
C LEU A 9 -3.69 17.97 -6.45
N ILE A 10 -4.28 19.16 -6.34
CA ILE A 10 -5.04 19.78 -7.41
C ILE A 10 -4.33 21.03 -7.91
N ASP A 11 -4.12 22.03 -7.04
CA ASP A 11 -3.66 23.34 -7.47
C ASP A 11 -2.22 23.33 -7.98
N GLU A 12 -1.28 22.63 -7.32
CA GLU A 12 0.10 22.46 -7.80
C GLU A 12 0.15 21.67 -9.10
N ARG A 13 -0.70 20.65 -9.23
CA ARG A 13 -0.79 19.84 -10.45
C ARG A 13 -1.35 20.64 -11.62
N ASP A 14 -2.35 21.47 -11.39
CA ASP A 14 -2.91 22.37 -12.41
C ASP A 14 -1.88 23.41 -12.88
N GLN A 15 -1.10 23.97 -11.95
CA GLN A 15 0.03 24.86 -12.26
C GLN A 15 1.10 24.15 -13.07
N TYR A 16 1.50 22.92 -12.70
CA TYR A 16 2.50 22.14 -13.43
C TYR A 16 2.05 21.83 -14.85
N ILE A 17 0.80 21.41 -15.04
CA ILE A 17 0.22 21.18 -16.38
C ILE A 17 0.25 22.46 -17.20
N ALA A 18 -0.15 23.59 -16.65
CA ALA A 18 -0.15 24.88 -17.32
C ALA A 18 1.28 25.32 -17.74
N LEU A 19 2.28 25.11 -16.86
CA LEU A 19 3.68 25.41 -17.15
C LEU A 19 4.22 24.53 -18.26
N LYS A 20 3.90 23.23 -18.28
CA LYS A 20 4.31 22.31 -19.34
C LYS A 20 3.65 22.63 -20.69
N ILE A 21 2.43 23.12 -20.69
CA ILE A 21 1.76 23.64 -21.90
C ILE A 21 2.51 24.86 -22.44
N LEU A 22 2.90 25.80 -21.58
CA LEU A 22 3.62 27.02 -21.96
C LEU A 22 5.07 26.76 -22.38
N GLU A 23 5.68 25.66 -21.90
CA GLU A 23 7.04 25.24 -22.30
C GLU A 23 7.08 24.70 -23.73
N SER A 24 5.94 24.31 -24.30
CA SER A 24 5.85 23.84 -25.69
C SER A 24 6.07 24.97 -26.68
N ASP A 25 7.04 24.79 -27.56
CA ASP A 25 7.36 25.76 -28.63
C ASP A 25 6.48 25.61 -29.90
N ALA A 26 5.42 24.79 -29.82
CA ALA A 26 4.52 24.55 -30.95
C ALA A 26 3.60 25.74 -31.18
N GLU A 27 3.39 26.13 -32.47
CA GLU A 27 2.43 27.18 -32.85
C GLU A 27 0.98 26.82 -32.47
N LYS A 28 0.64 25.54 -32.55
CA LYS A 28 -0.65 24.98 -32.15
C LYS A 28 -0.47 23.65 -31.44
N PHE A 29 -1.13 23.47 -30.35
CA PHE A 29 -1.13 22.19 -29.60
C PHE A 29 -2.53 21.88 -29.08
N VAL A 30 -2.79 20.60 -28.83
CA VAL A 30 -4.01 20.12 -28.21
C VAL A 30 -3.59 19.42 -26.90
N ALA A 31 -4.06 19.95 -25.76
CA ALA A 31 -3.85 19.35 -24.45
C ALA A 31 -5.10 18.55 -24.05
N VAL A 32 -4.94 17.25 -23.82
CA VAL A 32 -6.00 16.37 -23.31
C VAL A 32 -5.80 16.23 -21.80
N ILE A 33 -6.71 16.81 -21.02
CA ILE A 33 -6.65 16.84 -19.55
C ILE A 33 -7.98 16.35 -18.96
N GLY A 34 -7.93 15.84 -17.73
CA GLY A 34 -9.13 15.45 -17.01
C GLY A 34 -10.03 16.66 -16.73
N ARG A 35 -11.35 16.49 -16.84
CA ARG A 35 -12.35 17.56 -16.65
C ARG A 35 -12.18 18.35 -15.36
N GLY A 36 -11.80 17.66 -14.24
CA GLY A 36 -11.60 18.30 -12.94
C GLY A 36 -10.41 19.27 -12.88
N HIS A 37 -9.47 19.20 -13.83
CA HIS A 37 -8.29 20.08 -13.90
C HIS A 37 -8.48 21.27 -14.86
N MET A 38 -9.53 21.25 -15.69
CA MET A 38 -9.70 22.21 -16.78
C MET A 38 -9.75 23.66 -16.29
N ASP A 39 -10.59 23.95 -15.30
CA ASP A 39 -10.76 25.31 -14.78
C ASP A 39 -9.50 25.82 -14.07
N GLY A 40 -8.82 24.95 -13.32
CA GLY A 40 -7.57 25.26 -12.63
C GLY A 40 -6.42 25.54 -13.62
N VAL A 41 -6.27 24.70 -14.64
CA VAL A 41 -5.26 24.89 -15.69
C VAL A 41 -5.49 26.18 -16.48
N ILE A 42 -6.74 26.49 -16.88
CA ILE A 42 -7.08 27.75 -17.59
C ILE A 42 -6.73 28.96 -16.69
N LYS A 43 -7.07 28.87 -15.40
CA LYS A 43 -6.78 29.94 -14.42
C LYS A 43 -5.28 30.13 -14.23
N ALA A 44 -4.51 29.05 -14.17
CA ALA A 44 -3.06 29.05 -14.08
C ALA A 44 -2.42 29.65 -15.34
N LEU A 45 -2.85 29.25 -16.54
CA LEU A 45 -2.37 29.78 -17.83
C LEU A 45 -2.53 31.31 -17.94
N LYS A 46 -3.64 31.85 -17.42
CA LYS A 46 -3.89 33.30 -17.42
C LYS A 46 -2.97 34.06 -16.45
N LYS A 47 -2.52 33.41 -15.36
CA LYS A 47 -1.75 34.01 -14.26
C LYS A 47 -0.24 33.90 -14.45
N ILE A 48 0.23 32.88 -15.18
CA ILE A 48 1.65 32.61 -15.34
C ILE A 48 2.30 33.59 -16.32
N SER A 49 3.36 34.25 -15.87
CA SER A 49 4.20 35.08 -16.73
C SER A 49 5.31 34.25 -17.38
N LYS A 50 5.50 34.39 -18.70
CA LYS A 50 6.55 33.68 -19.45
C LYS A 50 7.98 33.90 -18.93
N ARG A 51 8.22 34.97 -18.15
CA ARG A 51 9.56 35.37 -17.66
C ARG A 51 10.23 34.38 -16.70
N ASN A 52 9.47 33.60 -15.93
CA ASN A 52 10.01 32.72 -14.89
C ASN A 52 9.70 31.24 -15.10
N LEU A 53 9.29 30.84 -16.32
CA LEU A 53 8.77 29.52 -16.63
C LEU A 53 9.67 28.37 -16.16
N LYS A 54 10.97 28.42 -16.51
CA LYS A 54 11.94 27.38 -16.14
C LYS A 54 12.21 27.28 -14.64
N SER A 55 12.19 28.42 -13.94
CA SER A 55 12.37 28.49 -12.51
C SER A 55 11.15 27.88 -11.78
N ASP A 56 9.96 28.21 -12.23
CA ASP A 56 8.71 27.74 -11.62
C ASP A 56 8.50 26.22 -11.82
N ILE A 57 8.83 25.69 -13.01
CA ILE A 57 8.82 24.24 -13.27
C ILE A 57 9.81 23.54 -12.33
N LYS A 58 11.04 24.04 -12.22
CA LYS A 58 12.07 23.43 -11.38
C LYS A 58 11.67 23.42 -9.90
N ASN A 59 10.98 24.45 -9.43
CA ASN A 59 10.50 24.52 -8.03
C ASN A 59 9.42 23.48 -7.75
N LEU A 60 8.50 23.22 -8.69
CA LEU A 60 7.47 22.18 -8.57
C LEU A 60 8.03 20.76 -8.71
N GLU A 61 9.15 20.60 -9.42
CA GLU A 61 9.86 19.32 -9.56
C GLU A 61 10.77 18.98 -8.38
N LEU A 62 11.01 19.95 -7.46
CA LEU A 62 11.82 19.71 -6.28
C LEU A 62 11.09 18.77 -5.29
N ILE A 63 11.57 17.54 -5.22
CA ILE A 63 11.09 16.60 -4.21
C ILE A 63 11.74 16.94 -2.87
N PRO A 64 10.98 17.41 -1.85
CA PRO A 64 11.53 17.70 -0.56
C PRO A 64 12.13 16.44 0.08
N LYS A 65 13.45 16.45 0.34
CA LYS A 65 14.12 15.34 1.04
C LYS A 65 13.73 15.34 2.52
N LYS A 66 12.53 14.88 2.85
CA LYS A 66 12.17 14.62 4.26
C LYS A 66 12.97 13.42 4.76
N LYS A 67 13.81 13.61 5.76
CA LYS A 67 14.41 12.52 6.52
C LYS A 67 13.29 11.87 7.35
N SER A 68 12.69 10.81 6.81
CA SER A 68 11.67 10.06 7.55
C SER A 68 12.36 9.03 8.45
N TYR A 69 12.41 9.28 9.75
CA TYR A 69 12.87 8.30 10.74
C TYR A 69 11.87 7.15 10.91
N LEU A 70 10.62 7.33 10.48
CA LEU A 70 9.57 6.30 10.51
C LEU A 70 9.94 5.03 9.73
N LYS A 71 10.76 5.16 8.68
CA LYS A 71 11.25 3.99 7.93
C LYS A 71 12.06 3.02 8.79
N TYR A 72 12.75 3.51 9.84
CA TYR A 72 13.56 2.68 10.72
C TYR A 72 12.71 1.92 11.74
N ILE A 73 11.52 2.42 12.09
CA ILE A 73 10.57 1.72 12.97
C ILE A 73 10.13 0.39 12.36
N GLY A 74 9.99 0.33 11.03
CA GLY A 74 9.63 -0.91 10.32
C GLY A 74 10.64 -2.04 10.49
N TYR A 75 11.91 -1.72 10.74
CA TYR A 75 12.96 -2.73 10.97
C TYR A 75 12.96 -3.28 12.41
N LEU A 76 12.22 -2.68 13.34
CA LEU A 76 12.17 -3.13 14.73
C LEU A 76 11.61 -4.56 14.84
N ILE A 77 10.56 -4.88 14.09
CA ILE A 77 9.92 -6.20 14.09
C ILE A 77 10.89 -7.30 13.63
N PRO A 78 11.51 -7.21 12.44
CA PRO A 78 12.47 -8.23 12.01
C PRO A 78 13.69 -8.35 12.93
N ILE A 79 14.24 -7.23 13.42
CA ILE A 79 15.38 -7.24 14.33
C ILE A 79 15.00 -7.97 15.63
N LEU A 80 13.83 -7.66 16.21
CA LEU A 80 13.35 -8.31 17.43
C LEU A 80 13.11 -9.81 17.20
N PHE A 81 12.45 -10.16 16.09
CA PHE A 81 12.17 -11.57 15.76
C PHE A 81 13.44 -12.39 15.59
N PHE A 82 14.38 -11.93 14.75
CA PHE A 82 15.64 -12.64 14.54
C PHE A 82 16.51 -12.66 15.80
N GLY A 83 16.48 -11.59 16.61
CA GLY A 83 17.14 -11.57 17.92
C GLY A 83 16.60 -12.65 18.85
N LEU A 84 15.27 -12.81 18.92
CA LEU A 84 14.64 -13.88 19.72
C LEU A 84 14.95 -15.28 19.19
N VAL A 85 14.98 -15.46 17.86
CA VAL A 85 15.35 -16.74 17.23
C VAL A 85 16.80 -17.12 17.57
N ILE A 86 17.73 -16.18 17.42
CA ILE A 86 19.16 -16.41 17.73
C ILE A 86 19.34 -16.66 19.23
N TYR A 87 18.74 -15.84 20.07
CA TYR A 87 18.80 -16.04 21.53
C TYR A 87 18.22 -17.39 21.94
N GLY A 88 17.05 -17.75 21.41
CA GLY A 88 16.40 -19.04 21.70
C GLY A 88 17.25 -20.24 21.27
N PHE A 89 17.98 -20.11 20.16
CA PHE A 89 18.89 -21.17 19.67
C PHE A 89 20.02 -21.45 20.65
N PHE A 90 20.66 -20.41 21.18
CA PHE A 90 21.77 -20.55 22.13
C PHE A 90 21.33 -20.89 23.55
N ASP A 91 20.18 -20.41 24.01
CA ASP A 91 19.67 -20.57 25.36
C ASP A 91 18.87 -21.87 25.52
N ARG A 92 18.05 -22.24 24.57
CA ARG A 92 17.06 -23.35 24.66
C ARG A 92 17.22 -24.43 23.58
N GLY A 93 18.12 -24.24 22.63
CA GLY A 93 18.45 -25.22 21.60
C GLY A 93 17.51 -25.22 20.38
N VAL A 94 17.72 -26.23 19.51
CA VAL A 94 17.10 -26.30 18.19
C VAL A 94 15.60 -26.48 18.25
N ASP A 95 15.11 -27.39 19.09
CA ASP A 95 13.67 -27.72 19.15
C ASP A 95 12.82 -26.52 19.57
N PHE A 96 13.30 -25.74 20.52
CA PHE A 96 12.64 -24.51 20.95
C PHE A 96 12.62 -23.48 19.80
N THR A 97 13.72 -23.34 19.10
CA THR A 97 13.84 -22.41 17.97
C THR A 97 12.90 -22.79 16.83
N LEU A 98 12.81 -24.07 16.49
CA LEU A 98 11.86 -24.55 15.48
C LEU A 98 10.41 -24.29 15.88
N ASN A 99 10.07 -24.45 17.15
CA ASN A 99 8.74 -24.12 17.66
C ASN A 99 8.41 -22.63 17.51
N ILE A 100 9.35 -21.73 17.81
CA ILE A 100 9.16 -20.28 17.60
C ILE A 100 8.91 -19.97 16.12
N MET A 101 9.73 -20.53 15.23
CA MET A 101 9.57 -20.33 13.78
C MET A 101 8.24 -20.88 13.28
N LEU A 102 7.85 -22.07 13.72
CA LEU A 102 6.56 -22.67 13.36
C LEU A 102 5.38 -21.82 13.85
N MET A 103 5.43 -21.36 15.09
CA MET A 103 4.41 -20.47 15.64
C MET A 103 4.30 -19.17 14.87
N TRP A 104 5.43 -18.56 14.51
CA TRP A 104 5.43 -17.37 13.66
C TRP A 104 4.74 -17.62 12.33
N ILE A 105 5.12 -18.70 11.62
CA ILE A 105 4.58 -19.06 10.32
C ILE A 105 3.07 -19.32 10.40
N LEU A 106 2.65 -20.12 11.39
CA LEU A 106 1.25 -20.49 11.54
C LEU A 106 0.38 -19.28 11.91
N VAL A 107 0.80 -18.52 12.91
CA VAL A 107 -0.02 -17.40 13.40
C VAL A 107 -0.14 -16.32 12.35
N THR A 108 0.97 -15.84 11.78
CA THR A 108 0.93 -14.78 10.76
C THR A 108 0.29 -15.26 9.45
N GLY A 109 0.55 -16.50 9.05
CA GLY A 109 -0.05 -17.09 7.85
C GLY A 109 -1.55 -17.31 7.98
N ILE A 110 -2.01 -17.91 9.09
CA ILE A 110 -3.44 -18.18 9.30
C ILE A 110 -4.23 -16.88 9.41
N THR A 111 -3.74 -15.89 10.16
CA THR A 111 -4.45 -14.62 10.31
C THR A 111 -4.54 -13.84 8.99
N ALA A 112 -3.47 -13.85 8.17
CA ALA A 112 -3.50 -13.26 6.83
C ALA A 112 -4.47 -14.00 5.90
N ALA A 113 -4.48 -15.33 5.94
CA ALA A 113 -5.41 -16.16 5.17
C ALA A 113 -6.88 -15.91 5.59
N ILE A 114 -7.16 -15.77 6.89
CA ILE A 114 -8.48 -15.39 7.39
C ILE A 114 -8.86 -14.01 6.85
N GLY A 115 -7.95 -13.04 6.86
CA GLY A 115 -8.18 -11.71 6.27
C GLY A 115 -8.58 -11.81 4.79
N ALA A 116 -7.85 -12.58 4.00
CA ALA A 116 -8.19 -12.82 2.60
C ALA A 116 -9.56 -13.53 2.44
N ALA A 117 -9.87 -14.49 3.31
CA ALA A 117 -11.14 -15.20 3.28
C ALA A 117 -12.33 -14.30 3.61
N VAL A 118 -12.20 -13.37 4.55
CA VAL A 118 -13.21 -12.35 4.88
C VAL A 118 -13.50 -11.44 3.68
N ALA A 119 -12.51 -11.19 2.82
CA ALA A 119 -12.69 -10.48 1.56
C ALA A 119 -13.33 -11.33 0.45
N PHE A 120 -13.71 -12.59 0.73
CA PHE A 120 -14.17 -13.56 -0.27
C PHE A 120 -13.17 -13.76 -1.43
N ALA A 121 -11.88 -13.77 -1.10
CA ALA A 121 -10.81 -14.00 -2.06
C ALA A 121 -10.90 -15.37 -2.72
N HIS A 122 -10.32 -15.50 -3.91
CA HIS A 122 -10.18 -16.79 -4.57
C HIS A 122 -9.33 -17.73 -3.70
N PRO A 123 -9.62 -19.06 -3.64
CA PRO A 123 -8.84 -20.01 -2.81
C PRO A 123 -7.33 -19.92 -3.00
N VAL A 124 -6.86 -19.71 -4.24
CA VAL A 124 -5.43 -19.53 -4.51
C VAL A 124 -4.88 -18.26 -3.85
N SER A 125 -5.65 -17.17 -3.82
CA SER A 125 -5.26 -15.92 -3.16
C SER A 125 -5.14 -16.10 -1.65
N ILE A 126 -5.99 -16.92 -1.04
CA ILE A 126 -5.95 -17.28 0.38
C ILE A 126 -4.69 -18.10 0.70
N ILE A 127 -4.36 -19.09 -0.16
CA ILE A 127 -3.13 -19.88 -0.03
C ILE A 127 -1.89 -19.00 -0.17
N VAL A 128 -1.88 -18.08 -1.15
CA VAL A 128 -0.79 -17.12 -1.34
C VAL A 128 -0.64 -16.23 -0.12
N ALA A 129 -1.75 -15.72 0.44
CA ALA A 129 -1.74 -14.93 1.68
C ALA A 129 -1.08 -15.69 2.83
N PHE A 130 -1.46 -16.96 3.02
CA PHE A 130 -0.86 -17.82 4.06
C PHE A 130 0.64 -18.01 3.89
N LEU A 131 1.10 -18.35 2.69
CA LEU A 131 2.50 -18.68 2.43
C LEU A 131 3.42 -17.46 2.47
N VAL A 132 2.92 -16.30 2.05
CA VAL A 132 3.75 -15.11 1.87
C VAL A 132 3.76 -14.22 3.12
N ALA A 133 2.69 -14.23 3.93
CA ALA A 133 2.58 -13.39 5.11
C ALA A 133 3.74 -13.55 6.11
N PRO A 134 4.21 -14.75 6.48
CA PRO A 134 5.31 -14.93 7.43
C PRO A 134 6.61 -14.23 7.02
N ILE A 135 6.85 -14.16 5.71
CA ILE A 135 8.05 -13.53 5.13
C ILE A 135 7.87 -12.02 5.01
N THR A 136 6.73 -11.58 4.50
CA THR A 136 6.48 -10.15 4.25
C THR A 136 6.29 -9.35 5.52
N THR A 137 5.77 -9.94 6.59
CA THR A 137 5.65 -9.27 7.90
C THR A 137 7.02 -8.99 8.54
N LEU A 138 8.07 -9.68 8.10
CA LEU A 138 9.45 -9.41 8.46
C LEU A 138 10.15 -8.39 7.53
N HIS A 139 9.46 -7.90 6.49
CA HIS A 139 10.04 -6.93 5.56
C HIS A 139 9.26 -5.61 5.60
N PRO A 140 9.88 -4.48 5.98
CA PRO A 140 9.17 -3.23 6.26
C PRO A 140 8.49 -2.59 5.03
N THR A 141 8.88 -2.97 3.82
CA THR A 141 8.33 -2.39 2.58
C THR A 141 7.45 -3.34 1.79
N LEU A 142 7.42 -4.63 2.16
CA LEU A 142 6.59 -5.62 1.49
C LEU A 142 5.33 -5.90 2.32
N ALA A 143 4.22 -6.01 1.63
CA ALA A 143 2.94 -6.33 2.26
C ALA A 143 2.36 -7.62 1.64
N SER A 144 1.92 -8.56 2.48
CA SER A 144 1.34 -9.84 2.05
C SER A 144 0.12 -9.65 1.14
N GLY A 145 -0.64 -8.60 1.39
CA GLY A 145 -1.80 -8.26 0.58
C GLY A 145 -1.49 -7.96 -0.88
N TRP A 146 -0.30 -7.45 -1.20
CA TRP A 146 0.08 -7.23 -2.60
C TRP A 146 0.13 -8.54 -3.38
N PHE A 147 0.71 -9.57 -2.80
CA PHE A 147 0.82 -10.89 -3.44
C PHE A 147 -0.54 -11.58 -3.53
N ALA A 148 -1.35 -11.49 -2.48
CA ALA A 148 -2.72 -12.01 -2.48
C ALA A 148 -3.60 -11.26 -3.50
N GLY A 149 -3.47 -9.92 -3.59
CA GLY A 149 -4.18 -9.09 -4.56
C GLY A 149 -3.77 -9.37 -6.00
N LEU A 150 -2.47 -9.60 -6.27
CA LEU A 150 -2.00 -10.00 -7.59
C LEU A 150 -2.52 -11.39 -7.99
N ALA A 151 -2.58 -12.34 -7.06
CA ALA A 151 -3.21 -13.63 -7.29
C ALA A 151 -4.71 -13.45 -7.60
N GLU A 152 -5.43 -12.62 -6.84
CA GLU A 152 -6.84 -12.33 -7.08
C GLU A 152 -7.06 -11.71 -8.46
N LEU A 153 -6.23 -10.73 -8.84
CA LEU A 153 -6.26 -10.09 -10.15
C LEU A 153 -6.08 -11.10 -11.29
N LYS A 154 -5.21 -12.09 -11.11
CA LYS A 154 -4.96 -13.13 -12.11
C LYS A 154 -6.17 -14.02 -12.34
N TYR A 155 -6.88 -14.41 -11.27
CA TYR A 155 -8.02 -15.35 -11.35
C TYR A 155 -9.36 -14.65 -11.54
N ARG A 156 -9.50 -13.39 -11.12
CA ARG A 156 -10.73 -12.60 -11.24
C ARG A 156 -10.43 -11.25 -11.89
N LYS A 157 -10.06 -11.27 -13.17
CA LYS A 157 -9.73 -10.07 -13.94
C LYS A 157 -10.90 -9.09 -13.95
N PRO A 158 -10.69 -7.80 -13.58
CA PRO A 158 -11.70 -6.77 -13.73
C PRO A 158 -12.03 -6.52 -15.19
N THR A 159 -13.28 -6.15 -15.46
CA THR A 159 -13.77 -5.73 -16.78
C THR A 159 -14.00 -4.22 -16.79
N MET A 160 -14.16 -3.62 -17.98
CA MET A 160 -14.51 -2.19 -18.10
C MET A 160 -15.78 -1.86 -17.33
N LYS A 161 -16.76 -2.76 -17.33
CA LYS A 161 -17.99 -2.61 -16.56
C LYS A 161 -17.72 -2.49 -15.06
N ASP A 162 -16.78 -3.28 -14.51
CA ASP A 162 -16.44 -3.18 -13.09
C ASP A 162 -15.89 -1.79 -12.72
N PHE A 163 -15.20 -1.10 -13.66
CA PHE A 163 -14.74 0.28 -13.46
C PHE A 163 -15.86 1.30 -13.59
N GLU A 164 -16.79 1.12 -14.52
CA GLU A 164 -17.96 1.99 -14.69
C GLU A 164 -18.87 1.91 -13.46
N ASP A 165 -19.09 0.70 -12.95
CA ASP A 165 -19.92 0.42 -11.78
C ASP A 165 -19.34 1.02 -10.47
N LEU A 166 -18.06 1.44 -10.43
CA LEU A 166 -17.50 2.12 -9.25
C LEU A 166 -18.26 3.39 -8.87
N ASN A 167 -18.84 4.09 -9.85
CA ASN A 167 -19.63 5.30 -9.62
C ASN A 167 -21.01 5.00 -9.02
N HIS A 168 -21.43 3.74 -9.00
CA HIS A 168 -22.76 3.30 -8.54
C HIS A 168 -22.68 2.45 -7.27
N ILE A 169 -21.54 2.45 -6.56
CA ILE A 169 -21.39 1.78 -5.28
C ILE A 169 -22.13 2.58 -4.21
N ASN A 170 -23.24 2.02 -3.70
CA ASN A 170 -24.08 2.67 -2.70
C ASN A 170 -24.01 2.01 -1.32
N GLY A 171 -23.40 0.82 -1.21
CA GLY A 171 -23.36 0.08 0.02
C GLY A 171 -22.16 -0.85 0.18
N PHE A 172 -21.94 -1.29 1.42
CA PHE A 172 -20.83 -2.20 1.74
C PHE A 172 -20.87 -3.49 0.90
N ARG A 173 -22.06 -4.02 0.65
CA ARG A 173 -22.23 -5.25 -0.13
C ARG A 173 -21.72 -5.13 -1.56
N ASP A 174 -21.84 -3.94 -2.15
CA ASP A 174 -21.39 -3.67 -3.51
C ASP A 174 -19.87 -3.73 -3.63
N LEU A 175 -19.14 -3.40 -2.53
CA LEU A 175 -17.69 -3.51 -2.48
C LEU A 175 -17.20 -4.95 -2.64
N TRP A 176 -17.93 -5.94 -2.12
CA TRP A 176 -17.60 -7.37 -2.31
C TRP A 176 -18.05 -7.92 -3.66
N ASN A 177 -19.07 -7.31 -4.29
CA ASN A 177 -19.60 -7.77 -5.57
C ASN A 177 -18.76 -7.28 -6.76
N ASN A 178 -18.24 -6.07 -6.70
CA ASN A 178 -17.40 -5.50 -7.75
C ASN A 178 -15.98 -6.08 -7.69
N ARG A 179 -15.41 -6.50 -8.84
CA ARG A 179 -14.09 -7.16 -8.91
C ARG A 179 -12.95 -6.23 -8.55
N VAL A 180 -13.02 -4.95 -8.92
CA VAL A 180 -11.97 -3.95 -8.62
C VAL A 180 -11.89 -3.74 -7.12
N THR A 181 -13.01 -3.43 -6.47
CA THR A 181 -13.06 -3.18 -5.02
C THR A 181 -12.74 -4.43 -4.22
N ARG A 182 -13.15 -5.61 -4.69
CA ARG A 182 -12.80 -6.89 -4.05
C ARG A 182 -11.29 -7.11 -4.01
N ILE A 183 -10.56 -6.83 -5.09
CA ILE A 183 -9.10 -6.93 -5.08
C ILE A 183 -8.51 -6.00 -4.00
N ILE A 184 -9.02 -4.77 -3.89
CA ILE A 184 -8.59 -3.82 -2.86
C ILE A 184 -8.90 -4.36 -1.46
N LEU A 185 -10.09 -4.94 -1.25
CA LEU A 185 -10.47 -5.56 0.02
C LEU A 185 -9.56 -6.76 0.36
N VAL A 186 -9.21 -7.60 -0.62
CA VAL A 186 -8.26 -8.71 -0.42
C VAL A 186 -6.91 -8.17 0.03
N VAL A 187 -6.38 -7.14 -0.62
CA VAL A 187 -5.13 -6.48 -0.21
C VAL A 187 -5.24 -5.95 1.21
N ALA A 188 -6.29 -5.19 1.51
CA ALA A 188 -6.48 -4.54 2.80
C ALA A 188 -6.64 -5.55 3.94
N PHE A 189 -7.57 -6.49 3.82
CA PHE A 189 -7.85 -7.45 4.89
C PHE A 189 -6.71 -8.46 5.09
N THR A 190 -5.99 -8.86 4.04
CA THR A 190 -4.79 -9.69 4.17
C THR A 190 -3.71 -8.96 4.99
N ASN A 191 -3.49 -7.68 4.74
CA ASN A 191 -2.53 -6.87 5.50
C ASN A 191 -2.97 -6.67 6.95
N VAL A 192 -4.24 -6.41 7.20
CA VAL A 192 -4.80 -6.32 8.55
C VAL A 192 -4.61 -7.64 9.29
N GLY A 193 -4.94 -8.77 8.64
CA GLY A 193 -4.74 -10.10 9.20
C GLY A 193 -3.27 -10.37 9.56
N GLY A 194 -2.34 -10.07 8.65
CA GLY A 194 -0.90 -10.20 8.91
C GLY A 194 -0.41 -9.33 10.06
N THR A 195 -0.94 -8.10 10.18
CA THR A 195 -0.62 -7.19 11.29
C THR A 195 -1.13 -7.74 12.63
N ILE A 196 -2.38 -8.21 12.67
CA ILE A 196 -2.96 -8.86 13.86
C ILE A 196 -2.11 -10.07 14.27
N GLY A 197 -1.74 -10.92 13.28
CA GLY A 197 -0.88 -12.07 13.52
C GLY A 197 0.47 -11.69 14.15
N THR A 198 1.10 -10.65 13.63
CA THR A 198 2.38 -10.15 14.16
C THR A 198 2.24 -9.61 15.58
N LEU A 199 1.20 -8.82 15.86
CA LEU A 199 0.92 -8.24 17.16
C LEU A 199 0.60 -9.32 18.23
N TYR A 200 0.10 -10.47 17.82
CA TYR A 200 -0.13 -11.60 18.71
C TYR A 200 1.12 -12.50 18.85
N ALA A 201 1.77 -12.84 17.73
CA ALA A 201 2.89 -13.76 17.70
C ALA A 201 4.10 -13.25 18.50
N LEU A 202 4.48 -11.97 18.34
CA LEU A 202 5.66 -11.42 19.02
C LEU A 202 5.54 -11.44 20.55
N PRO A 203 4.49 -10.90 21.19
CA PRO A 203 4.33 -10.99 22.64
C PRO A 203 4.25 -12.44 23.14
N TYR A 204 3.60 -13.33 22.38
CA TYR A 204 3.52 -14.74 22.72
C TYR A 204 4.90 -15.40 22.73
N ILE A 205 5.71 -15.19 21.68
CA ILE A 205 7.09 -15.69 21.62
C ILE A 205 7.92 -15.15 22.80
N ILE A 206 7.80 -13.86 23.12
CA ILE A 206 8.49 -13.27 24.28
C ILE A 206 8.06 -13.95 25.60
N SER A 207 6.77 -14.28 25.74
CA SER A 207 6.26 -14.94 26.93
C SER A 207 6.83 -16.34 27.12
N LEU A 208 7.17 -17.05 26.06
CA LEU A 208 7.80 -18.38 26.14
C LEU A 208 9.19 -18.34 26.80
N PHE A 209 9.91 -17.20 26.71
CA PHE A 209 11.18 -17.02 27.41
C PHE A 209 11.03 -16.69 28.87
N ARG A 210 9.86 -16.21 29.33
CA ARG A 210 9.59 -15.87 30.72
C ARG A 210 9.03 -17.02 31.55
N GLY A 211 8.45 -18.03 30.89
CA GLY A 211 7.71 -19.11 31.54
C GLY A 211 8.48 -20.43 31.67
N GLY A 212 9.79 -20.43 31.48
CA GLY A 212 10.65 -21.60 31.60
C GLY A 212 11.67 -21.50 32.72
#